data_e3ab6a40a68d60c7e8e05c969473e2e0
#
_entry.id   e3ab6a40a68d60c7e8e05c969473e2e0
#
_cell.length_a   1.000
_cell.length_b   1.000
_cell.length_c   1.000
_cell.angle_alpha   90.00
_cell.angle_beta   90.00
_cell.angle_gamma   90.00
#
_symmetry.space_group_name_H-M   'P 1'
#
loop_
_entity.id
_entity.type
_entity.pdbx_description
1 polymer ?
#
loop_
_entity_poly.entity_id
_entity_poly.type
_entity_poly.pdbx_seq_one_letter_code
_entity_poly.pdbx_strand_id
1 'polypeptide(L)'
;ATIIEAPPSTKNAKKSRDPEMHQTKKGNEWHFGMKAHIGVDASSGLVHSVVGTAANESDVSQAHALLHGHEEDAFGDAGYTGVEKRDEMQGKGAKWHVALKRSKIKAMRDGAIKDLLIEAERTKAQIRARVEHPFHVIKNLFGHRKVRYKGLAKNTAQLFSLFGLANLVLARRQLLASPESIPS
;
A
#
# COMPACT_ATOMS: atom_id res chain seq x y z
N ALA A 1 -0.62 2.63 0.45
CA ALA A 1 -1.33 2.43 1.73
C ALA A 1 -2.85 2.53 1.59
N THR A 2 -3.57 2.02 2.58
CA THR A 2 -5.03 2.18 2.66
C THR A 2 -5.47 2.59 4.07
N ILE A 3 -6.55 3.38 4.14
CA ILE A 3 -7.13 3.83 5.41
C ILE A 3 -8.08 2.75 5.92
N ILE A 4 -7.95 2.39 7.21
CA ILE A 4 -8.89 1.58 7.99
C ILE A 4 -9.53 2.52 9.00
N GLU A 5 -10.82 2.73 8.89
CA GLU A 5 -11.52 3.73 9.71
C GLU A 5 -11.67 3.28 11.17
N ALA A 6 -11.58 4.23 12.08
CA ALA A 6 -11.91 4.04 13.48
C ALA A 6 -13.20 4.81 13.83
N PRO A 7 -13.94 4.39 14.86
CA PRO A 7 -15.10 5.13 15.30
C PRO A 7 -14.71 6.56 15.74
N PRO A 8 -15.26 7.61 15.11
CA PRO A 8 -14.99 8.99 15.52
C PRO A 8 -15.77 9.39 16.79
N SER A 9 -16.64 8.49 17.27
CA SER A 9 -17.53 8.75 18.37
C SER A 9 -16.81 8.74 19.71
N THR A 10 -17.21 9.65 20.56
CA THR A 10 -16.84 9.73 21.98
C THR A 10 -17.88 9.07 22.90
N LYS A 11 -18.89 8.39 22.34
CA LYS A 11 -19.96 7.68 23.10
C LYS A 11 -19.45 6.34 23.66
N ASN A 12 -18.43 6.40 24.52
CA ASN A 12 -17.89 5.25 25.25
C ASN A 12 -17.71 5.63 26.72
N ALA A 13 -17.39 4.65 27.59
CA ALA A 13 -17.24 4.88 29.02
C ALA A 13 -16.22 5.99 29.37
N LYS A 14 -15.19 6.14 28.56
CA LYS A 14 -14.14 7.17 28.75
C LYS A 14 -14.43 8.49 28.05
N LYS A 15 -15.54 8.60 27.30
CA LYS A 15 -15.93 9.79 26.52
C LYS A 15 -14.79 10.38 25.68
N SER A 16 -13.91 9.51 25.11
CA SER A 16 -12.73 9.92 24.35
C SER A 16 -12.57 9.09 23.10
N ARG A 17 -12.01 9.68 22.05
CA ARG A 17 -11.57 8.93 20.86
C ARG A 17 -10.35 8.09 21.21
N ASP A 18 -10.03 7.12 20.34
CA ASP A 18 -8.78 6.37 20.47
C ASP A 18 -7.59 7.31 20.21
N PRO A 19 -6.69 7.51 21.19
CA PRO A 19 -5.58 8.47 21.09
C PRO A 19 -4.51 8.06 20.07
N GLU A 20 -4.44 6.78 19.69
CA GLU A 20 -3.51 6.27 18.70
C GLU A 20 -4.03 6.39 17.25
N MET A 21 -5.30 6.78 17.09
CA MET A 21 -5.93 6.98 15.77
C MET A 21 -5.97 8.48 15.45
N HIS A 22 -5.68 8.83 14.20
CA HIS A 22 -5.62 10.22 13.77
C HIS A 22 -6.48 10.51 12.55
N GLN A 23 -6.67 11.80 12.26
CA GLN A 23 -7.37 12.25 11.07
C GLN A 23 -6.43 12.39 9.89
N THR A 24 -6.92 12.05 8.72
CA THR A 24 -6.27 12.32 7.44
C THR A 24 -7.29 12.75 6.40
N LYS A 25 -6.86 13.54 5.42
CA LYS A 25 -7.72 13.97 4.32
C LYS A 25 -7.38 13.17 3.06
N LYS A 26 -8.39 12.57 2.44
CA LYS A 26 -8.26 11.91 1.14
C LYS A 26 -9.26 12.52 0.17
N GLY A 27 -8.75 13.21 -0.85
CA GLY A 27 -9.61 14.05 -1.69
C GLY A 27 -10.24 15.16 -0.86
N ASN A 28 -11.57 15.26 -0.86
CA ASN A 28 -12.31 16.24 -0.07
C ASN A 28 -12.89 15.68 1.24
N GLU A 29 -12.64 14.40 1.55
CA GLU A 29 -13.20 13.73 2.72
C GLU A 29 -12.18 13.58 3.84
N TRP A 30 -12.64 13.77 5.10
CA TRP A 30 -11.85 13.51 6.28
C TRP A 30 -12.14 12.11 6.82
N HIS A 31 -11.08 11.37 7.07
CA HIS A 31 -11.13 10.03 7.66
C HIS A 31 -10.42 10.05 9.02
N PHE A 32 -10.97 9.33 10.00
CA PHE A 32 -10.35 9.10 11.29
C PHE A 32 -10.03 7.62 11.45
N GLY A 33 -8.80 7.27 11.76
CA GLY A 33 -8.40 5.87 11.90
C GLY A 33 -6.89 5.64 11.82
N MET A 34 -6.55 4.50 11.22
CA MET A 34 -5.18 4.08 10.96
C MET A 34 -4.94 3.89 9.45
N LYS A 35 -3.67 3.82 9.06
CA LYS A 35 -3.26 3.35 7.73
C LYS A 35 -2.64 1.95 7.82
N ALA A 36 -2.94 1.12 6.84
CA ALA A 36 -2.21 -0.09 6.53
C ALA A 36 -1.31 0.18 5.32
N HIS A 37 0.00 0.08 5.53
CA HIS A 37 1.00 0.12 4.47
C HIS A 37 1.44 -1.32 4.18
N ILE A 38 1.62 -1.66 2.92
CA ILE A 38 2.06 -3.00 2.52
C ILE A 38 3.15 -2.94 1.45
N GLY A 39 4.12 -3.84 1.57
CA GLY A 39 5.03 -4.24 0.50
C GLY A 39 4.44 -5.44 -0.23
N VAL A 40 4.41 -5.38 -1.56
CA VAL A 40 3.84 -6.42 -2.41
C VAL A 40 4.88 -6.80 -3.45
N ASP A 41 5.15 -8.07 -3.58
CA ASP A 41 6.02 -8.59 -4.61
C ASP A 41 5.46 -8.33 -6.01
N ALA A 42 6.30 -7.75 -6.88
CA ALA A 42 5.88 -7.31 -8.21
C ALA A 42 5.57 -8.49 -9.16
N SER A 43 6.07 -9.68 -8.91
CA SER A 43 5.86 -10.86 -9.74
C SER A 43 4.64 -11.67 -9.29
N SER A 44 4.57 -12.01 -8.02
CA SER A 44 3.49 -12.83 -7.45
C SER A 44 2.26 -12.03 -7.02
N GLY A 45 2.41 -10.72 -6.73
CA GLY A 45 1.33 -9.91 -6.15
C GLY A 45 1.02 -10.24 -4.69
N LEU A 46 1.88 -11.01 -4.02
CA LEU A 46 1.70 -11.39 -2.63
C LEU A 46 2.31 -10.35 -1.69
N VAL A 47 1.68 -10.15 -0.53
CA VAL A 47 2.15 -9.23 0.51
C VAL A 47 3.29 -9.88 1.28
N HIS A 48 4.43 -9.22 1.37
CA HIS A 48 5.59 -9.65 2.16
C HIS A 48 5.84 -8.77 3.39
N SER A 49 5.37 -7.53 3.40
CA SER A 49 5.55 -6.61 4.51
C SER A 49 4.25 -5.87 4.85
N VAL A 50 3.99 -5.66 6.13
CA VAL A 50 2.82 -4.94 6.63
C VAL A 50 3.25 -3.97 7.73
N VAL A 51 2.83 -2.72 7.64
CA VAL A 51 3.05 -1.70 8.69
C VAL A 51 1.72 -1.00 8.98
N GLY A 52 1.34 -0.94 10.25
CA GLY A 52 0.19 -0.19 10.73
C GLY A 52 0.63 1.12 11.39
N THR A 53 0.07 2.24 10.96
CA THR A 53 0.37 3.57 11.54
C THR A 53 -0.91 4.36 11.81
N ALA A 54 -0.82 5.45 12.54
CA ALA A 54 -1.89 6.44 12.59
C ALA A 54 -2.17 7.00 11.18
N ALA A 55 -3.42 7.39 10.89
CA ALA A 55 -3.81 7.78 9.55
C ALA A 55 -3.11 9.04 9.00
N ASN A 56 -2.57 9.89 9.88
CA ASN A 56 -1.82 11.10 9.50
C ASN A 56 -0.38 10.84 9.07
N GLU A 57 0.16 9.65 9.33
CA GLU A 57 1.52 9.30 8.92
C GLU A 57 1.66 9.31 7.39
N SER A 58 2.81 9.79 6.92
CA SER A 58 3.11 9.86 5.49
C SER A 58 3.44 8.46 4.93
N ASP A 59 2.97 8.13 3.73
CA ASP A 59 3.26 6.84 3.10
C ASP A 59 4.75 6.69 2.81
N VAL A 60 5.43 7.78 2.42
CA VAL A 60 6.86 7.77 2.10
C VAL A 60 7.74 7.52 3.32
N SER A 61 7.33 7.94 4.53
CA SER A 61 8.10 7.69 5.75
C SER A 61 8.16 6.21 6.13
N GLN A 62 7.20 5.42 5.66
CA GLN A 62 7.13 3.98 5.93
C GLN A 62 7.82 3.12 4.85
N ALA A 63 8.35 3.74 3.79
CA ALA A 63 8.97 3.03 2.66
C ALA A 63 10.09 2.08 3.11
N HIS A 64 10.96 2.53 4.03
CA HIS A 64 12.08 1.74 4.55
C HIS A 64 11.65 0.46 5.26
N ALA A 65 10.51 0.50 5.97
CA ALA A 65 9.97 -0.64 6.72
C ALA A 65 9.21 -1.64 5.82
N LEU A 66 8.91 -1.25 4.58
CA LEU A 66 8.26 -2.13 3.61
C LEU A 66 9.27 -2.91 2.76
N LEU A 67 10.55 -2.53 2.77
CA LEU A 67 11.61 -3.23 2.06
C LEU A 67 12.30 -4.23 2.98
N HIS A 68 12.46 -5.48 2.53
CA HIS A 68 13.17 -6.53 3.29
C HIS A 68 14.69 -6.56 3.00
N GLY A 69 15.18 -5.78 2.00
CA GLY A 69 16.60 -5.58 1.75
C GLY A 69 17.19 -6.39 0.60
N HIS A 70 16.37 -7.22 -0.06
CA HIS A 70 16.77 -8.01 -1.24
C HIS A 70 16.14 -7.51 -2.54
N GLU A 71 15.38 -6.41 -2.46
CA GLU A 71 14.76 -5.81 -3.63
C GLU A 71 15.81 -5.08 -4.48
N GLU A 72 15.84 -5.40 -5.77
CA GLU A 72 16.60 -4.65 -6.78
C GLU A 72 15.80 -3.41 -7.23
N ASP A 73 14.50 -3.56 -7.44
CA ASP A 73 13.59 -2.52 -7.91
C ASP A 73 12.41 -2.33 -6.96
N ALA A 74 12.02 -1.07 -6.73
CA ALA A 74 10.84 -0.70 -5.96
C ALA A 74 9.97 0.29 -6.73
N PHE A 75 8.65 0.07 -6.73
CA PHE A 75 7.69 0.88 -7.48
C PHE A 75 6.79 1.66 -6.55
N GLY A 76 6.78 2.99 -6.69
CA GLY A 76 5.96 3.89 -5.87
C GLY A 76 5.08 4.82 -6.70
N ASP A 77 4.02 5.34 -6.12
CA ASP A 77 3.24 6.41 -6.72
C ASP A 77 3.97 7.77 -6.59
N ALA A 78 3.38 8.84 -7.12
CA ALA A 78 3.98 10.17 -7.10
C ALA A 78 4.18 10.73 -5.67
N GLY A 79 3.52 10.15 -4.66
CA GLY A 79 3.71 10.49 -3.25
C GLY A 79 5.07 10.06 -2.70
N TYR A 80 5.74 9.09 -3.35
CA TYR A 80 7.09 8.64 -3.00
C TYR A 80 8.21 9.46 -3.64
N THR A 81 7.89 10.59 -4.28
CA THR A 81 8.93 11.46 -4.88
C THR A 81 9.95 11.87 -3.81
N GLY A 82 11.24 11.59 -4.08
CA GLY A 82 12.34 11.91 -3.17
C GLY A 82 12.60 10.87 -2.07
N VAL A 83 11.96 9.70 -2.12
CA VAL A 83 12.16 8.61 -1.15
C VAL A 83 13.63 8.22 -0.99
N GLU A 84 14.39 8.15 -2.08
CA GLU A 84 15.81 7.77 -2.09
C GLU A 84 16.72 8.74 -1.30
N LYS A 85 16.26 9.97 -1.09
CA LYS A 85 17.02 11.03 -0.39
C LYS A 85 16.78 11.05 1.10
N ARG A 86 15.95 10.17 1.61
CA ARG A 86 15.59 10.12 3.04
C ARG A 86 16.63 9.34 3.82
N ASP A 87 16.92 9.79 5.03
CA ASP A 87 17.90 9.15 5.91
C ASP A 87 17.52 7.71 6.25
N GLU A 88 16.22 7.43 6.39
CA GLU A 88 15.70 6.10 6.69
C GLU A 88 15.95 5.08 5.54
N MET A 89 16.28 5.57 4.34
CA MET A 89 16.57 4.75 3.17
C MET A 89 18.06 4.43 3.02
N GLN A 90 18.93 4.98 3.87
CA GLN A 90 20.36 4.68 3.85
C GLN A 90 20.59 3.17 4.05
N GLY A 91 21.42 2.60 3.18
CA GLY A 91 21.71 1.15 3.18
C GLY A 91 20.65 0.27 2.51
N LYS A 92 19.55 0.84 2.00
CA LYS A 92 18.57 0.12 1.17
C LYS A 92 18.95 0.24 -0.31
N GLY A 93 19.38 -0.86 -0.93
CA GLY A 93 19.91 -0.87 -2.30
C GLY A 93 18.87 -0.81 -3.43
N ALA A 94 17.58 -0.80 -3.12
CA ALA A 94 16.52 -0.85 -4.12
C ALA A 94 16.47 0.42 -4.99
N LYS A 95 16.42 0.24 -6.30
CA LYS A 95 16.20 1.31 -7.28
C LYS A 95 14.73 1.67 -7.34
N TRP A 96 14.39 2.94 -7.07
CA TRP A 96 13.01 3.40 -7.05
C TRP A 96 12.50 3.84 -8.42
N HIS A 97 11.36 3.32 -8.81
CA HIS A 97 10.58 3.70 -9.99
C HIS A 97 9.33 4.47 -9.57
N VAL A 98 9.53 5.73 -9.21
CA VAL A 98 8.42 6.60 -8.77
C VAL A 98 7.66 7.11 -9.98
N ALA A 99 6.33 7.12 -9.89
CA ALA A 99 5.46 7.64 -10.93
C ALA A 99 5.64 9.15 -11.12
N LEU A 100 5.70 9.61 -12.35
CA LEU A 100 5.72 11.02 -12.67
C LEU A 100 4.34 11.67 -12.44
N LYS A 101 4.36 12.91 -11.96
CA LYS A 101 3.14 13.72 -11.85
C LYS A 101 2.56 13.96 -13.26
N ARG A 102 1.26 13.71 -13.43
CA ARG A 102 0.57 13.92 -14.73
C ARG A 102 0.77 15.31 -15.32
N SER A 103 0.90 16.34 -14.47
CA SER A 103 1.17 17.71 -14.91
C SER A 103 2.50 17.85 -15.64
N LYS A 104 3.55 17.11 -15.22
CA LYS A 104 4.86 17.11 -15.88
C LYS A 104 4.77 16.53 -17.29
N ILE A 105 4.06 15.41 -17.45
CA ILE A 105 3.88 14.78 -18.77
C ILE A 105 3.07 15.67 -19.70
N LYS A 106 1.99 16.29 -19.18
CA LYS A 106 1.16 17.22 -19.97
C LYS A 106 1.92 18.46 -20.45
N ALA A 107 2.89 18.96 -19.68
CA ALA A 107 3.70 20.12 -20.04
C ALA A 107 4.79 19.82 -21.09
N MET A 108 5.04 18.57 -21.42
CA MET A 108 6.04 18.19 -22.42
C MET A 108 5.50 18.43 -23.83
N ARG A 109 6.39 18.82 -24.76
CA ARG A 109 6.06 18.89 -26.19
C ARG A 109 5.72 17.49 -26.72
N ASP A 110 4.76 17.43 -27.65
CA ASP A 110 4.42 16.19 -28.32
C ASP A 110 5.60 15.68 -29.18
N GLY A 111 5.79 14.38 -29.20
CA GLY A 111 6.87 13.71 -29.93
C GLY A 111 7.26 12.38 -29.28
N ALA A 112 8.15 11.65 -29.96
CA ALA A 112 8.55 10.28 -29.59
C ALA A 112 9.00 10.12 -28.13
N ILE A 113 9.68 11.13 -27.55
CA ILE A 113 10.13 11.09 -26.15
C ILE A 113 8.93 11.10 -25.19
N LYS A 114 7.90 11.91 -25.46
CA LYS A 114 6.67 11.95 -24.66
C LYS A 114 5.93 10.63 -24.75
N ASP A 115 5.85 10.04 -25.94
CA ASP A 115 5.17 8.76 -26.18
C ASP A 115 5.85 7.63 -25.42
N LEU A 116 7.18 7.54 -25.48
CA LEU A 116 7.97 6.57 -24.72
C LEU A 116 7.80 6.74 -23.19
N LEU A 117 7.74 7.98 -22.72
CA LEU A 117 7.49 8.27 -21.30
C LEU A 117 6.09 7.85 -20.88
N ILE A 118 5.07 8.06 -21.70
CA ILE A 118 3.69 7.62 -21.44
C ILE A 118 3.64 6.09 -21.34
N GLU A 119 4.33 5.38 -22.23
CA GLU A 119 4.40 3.93 -22.21
C GLU A 119 5.11 3.39 -20.96
N ALA A 120 6.25 3.99 -20.60
CA ALA A 120 6.97 3.65 -19.38
C ALA A 120 6.11 3.89 -18.11
N GLU A 121 5.37 4.99 -18.05
CA GLU A 121 4.45 5.27 -16.94
C GLU A 121 3.26 4.30 -16.90
N ARG A 122 2.77 3.84 -18.06
CA ARG A 122 1.74 2.79 -18.14
C ARG A 122 2.25 1.47 -17.56
N THR A 123 3.47 1.06 -17.90
CA THR A 123 4.11 -0.15 -17.36
C THR A 123 4.26 -0.06 -15.84
N LYS A 124 4.79 1.05 -15.32
CA LYS A 124 4.87 1.29 -13.87
C LYS A 124 3.49 1.22 -13.20
N ALA A 125 2.46 1.78 -13.83
CA ALA A 125 1.09 1.76 -13.30
C ALA A 125 0.53 0.33 -13.23
N GLN A 126 0.80 -0.52 -14.23
CA GLN A 126 0.40 -1.93 -14.24
C GLN A 126 1.03 -2.71 -13.09
N ILE A 127 2.34 -2.51 -12.84
CA ILE A 127 3.03 -3.15 -11.71
C ILE A 127 2.43 -2.69 -10.38
N ARG A 128 2.23 -1.38 -10.19
CA ARG A 128 1.65 -0.83 -8.96
C ARG A 128 0.20 -1.25 -8.72
N ALA A 129 -0.56 -1.52 -9.77
CA ALA A 129 -1.94 -2.00 -9.64
C ALA A 129 -2.05 -3.32 -8.87
N ARG A 130 -0.98 -4.12 -8.78
CA ARG A 130 -0.95 -5.36 -7.99
C ARG A 130 -1.18 -5.13 -6.50
N VAL A 131 -0.76 -3.97 -5.97
CA VAL A 131 -1.00 -3.57 -4.56
C VAL A 131 -2.50 -3.40 -4.26
N GLU A 132 -3.32 -3.10 -5.25
CA GLU A 132 -4.77 -2.95 -5.08
C GLU A 132 -5.45 -4.29 -4.75
N HIS A 133 -4.92 -5.42 -5.23
CA HIS A 133 -5.53 -6.73 -5.07
C HIS A 133 -5.61 -7.18 -3.60
N PRO A 134 -4.51 -7.17 -2.80
CA PRO A 134 -4.59 -7.48 -1.37
C PRO A 134 -5.54 -6.54 -0.62
N PHE A 135 -5.52 -5.24 -0.93
CA PHE A 135 -6.45 -4.30 -0.31
C PHE A 135 -7.90 -4.59 -0.66
N HIS A 136 -8.18 -5.00 -1.90
CA HIS A 136 -9.51 -5.42 -2.30
C HIS A 136 -9.97 -6.64 -1.50
N VAL A 137 -9.10 -7.66 -1.32
CA VAL A 137 -9.42 -8.86 -0.56
C VAL A 137 -9.79 -8.51 0.88
N ILE A 138 -8.95 -7.75 1.60
CA ILE A 138 -9.24 -7.45 3.00
C ILE A 138 -10.46 -6.55 3.18
N LYS A 139 -10.68 -5.56 2.30
CA LYS A 139 -11.78 -4.60 2.45
C LYS A 139 -13.12 -5.12 1.95
N ASN A 140 -13.12 -5.89 0.87
CA ASN A 140 -14.35 -6.31 0.21
C ASN A 140 -14.68 -7.77 0.49
N LEU A 141 -13.72 -8.69 0.35
CA LEU A 141 -13.98 -10.11 0.62
C LEU A 141 -14.09 -10.38 2.12
N PHE A 142 -13.17 -9.83 2.93
CA PHE A 142 -13.17 -10.02 4.39
C PHE A 142 -13.97 -8.93 5.13
N GLY A 143 -14.44 -7.90 4.46
CA GLY A 143 -15.25 -6.83 5.03
C GLY A 143 -14.51 -5.96 6.06
N HIS A 144 -13.16 -6.00 6.08
CA HIS A 144 -12.35 -5.28 7.07
C HIS A 144 -12.10 -3.83 6.65
N ARG A 145 -13.11 -2.98 6.79
CA ARG A 145 -13.05 -1.53 6.49
C ARG A 145 -12.85 -0.67 7.72
N LYS A 146 -13.11 -1.22 8.91
CA LYS A 146 -13.03 -0.54 10.21
C LYS A 146 -12.22 -1.34 11.19
N VAL A 147 -11.49 -0.65 12.07
CA VAL A 147 -10.74 -1.27 13.16
C VAL A 147 -11.68 -2.05 14.08
N ARG A 148 -11.19 -3.16 14.62
CA ARG A 148 -11.93 -4.05 15.54
C ARG A 148 -11.52 -3.87 16.98
N TYR A 149 -10.31 -3.39 17.21
CA TYR A 149 -9.72 -3.23 18.53
C TYR A 149 -9.39 -1.77 18.82
N LYS A 150 -9.10 -1.47 20.07
CA LYS A 150 -8.54 -0.20 20.50
C LYS A 150 -7.03 -0.26 20.40
N GLY A 151 -6.42 0.85 19.95
CA GLY A 151 -4.98 1.01 19.78
C GLY A 151 -4.41 0.42 18.48
N LEU A 152 -3.21 0.86 18.11
CA LEU A 152 -2.54 0.45 16.88
C LEU A 152 -2.03 -0.99 16.93
N ALA A 153 -1.43 -1.40 18.05
CA ALA A 153 -0.76 -2.69 18.15
C ALA A 153 -1.67 -3.89 17.83
N LYS A 154 -2.87 -3.94 18.45
CA LYS A 154 -3.82 -5.05 18.22
C LYS A 154 -4.40 -5.04 16.81
N ASN A 155 -4.70 -3.86 16.26
CA ASN A 155 -5.20 -3.73 14.90
C ASN A 155 -4.10 -4.07 13.87
N THR A 156 -2.84 -3.72 14.12
CA THR A 156 -1.71 -4.11 13.28
C THR A 156 -1.50 -5.63 13.29
N ALA A 157 -1.55 -6.28 14.47
CA ALA A 157 -1.50 -7.74 14.55
C ALA A 157 -2.63 -8.40 13.76
N GLN A 158 -3.84 -7.86 13.81
CA GLN A 158 -4.96 -8.33 13.01
C GLN A 158 -4.69 -8.16 11.50
N LEU A 159 -4.07 -7.04 11.07
CA LEU A 159 -3.71 -6.82 9.67
C LEU A 159 -2.72 -7.86 9.17
N PHE A 160 -1.72 -8.28 9.97
CA PHE A 160 -0.82 -9.38 9.60
C PHE A 160 -1.59 -10.66 9.28
N SER A 161 -2.54 -11.05 10.15
CA SER A 161 -3.37 -12.23 9.92
C SER A 161 -4.23 -12.10 8.68
N LEU A 162 -4.85 -10.93 8.46
CA LEU A 162 -5.71 -10.68 7.31
C LEU A 162 -4.93 -10.70 5.99
N PHE A 163 -3.73 -10.09 5.94
CA PHE A 163 -2.90 -10.12 4.74
C PHE A 163 -2.30 -11.51 4.48
N GLY A 164 -1.97 -12.28 5.53
CA GLY A 164 -1.60 -13.68 5.39
C GLY A 164 -2.72 -14.52 4.75
N LEU A 165 -3.96 -14.37 5.21
CA LEU A 165 -5.14 -15.00 4.61
C LEU A 165 -5.41 -14.46 3.18
N ALA A 166 -5.20 -13.17 2.92
CA ALA A 166 -5.33 -12.60 1.59
C ALA A 166 -4.32 -13.21 0.61
N ASN A 167 -3.09 -13.47 1.05
CA ASN A 167 -2.08 -14.17 0.26
C ASN A 167 -2.54 -15.58 -0.14
N LEU A 168 -3.17 -16.33 0.75
CA LEU A 168 -3.73 -17.66 0.42
C LEU A 168 -4.84 -17.56 -0.64
N VAL A 169 -5.71 -16.56 -0.54
CA VAL A 169 -6.76 -16.32 -1.55
C VAL A 169 -6.15 -15.97 -2.91
N LEU A 170 -5.11 -15.12 -2.94
CA LEU A 170 -4.45 -14.69 -4.17
C LEU A 170 -3.65 -15.82 -4.80
N ALA A 171 -2.87 -16.56 -4.02
CA ALA A 171 -2.10 -17.71 -4.49
C ALA A 171 -3.02 -18.81 -5.06
N ARG A 172 -4.14 -19.13 -4.39
CA ARG A 172 -5.12 -20.10 -4.90
C ARG A 172 -5.66 -19.70 -6.28
N ARG A 173 -5.98 -18.41 -6.48
CA ARG A 173 -6.47 -17.92 -7.77
C ARG A 173 -5.42 -18.08 -8.87
N GLN A 174 -4.15 -17.82 -8.56
CA GLN A 174 -3.04 -17.97 -9.50
C GLN A 174 -2.84 -19.44 -9.87
N LEU A 175 -2.82 -20.35 -8.88
CA LEU A 175 -2.68 -21.79 -9.11
C LEU A 175 -3.84 -22.37 -9.94
N LEU A 176 -5.07 -21.92 -9.69
CA LEU A 176 -6.23 -22.38 -10.48
C LEU A 176 -6.27 -21.79 -11.89
N ALA A 177 -5.62 -20.63 -12.14
CA ALA A 177 -5.54 -20.02 -13.46
C ALA A 177 -4.40 -20.60 -14.31
N SER A 178 -3.46 -21.37 -13.73
CA SER A 178 -2.34 -22.02 -14.41
C SER A 178 -2.66 -23.53 -14.60
N PRO A 179 -3.10 -23.98 -15.78
CA PRO A 179 -3.55 -25.36 -15.99
C PRO A 179 -2.45 -26.43 -15.88
N GLU A 180 -1.18 -26.05 -15.79
CA GLU A 180 -0.03 -26.97 -15.94
C GLU A 180 0.58 -27.49 -14.63
N SER A 181 -0.03 -27.31 -13.49
CA SER A 181 0.61 -27.66 -12.21
C SER A 181 -0.12 -28.68 -11.31
N ILE A 182 -0.80 -29.67 -11.90
CA ILE A 182 -1.20 -30.87 -11.15
C ILE A 182 -0.44 -32.06 -11.74
N PRO A 183 0.70 -32.49 -11.12
CA PRO A 183 1.24 -33.81 -11.44
C PRO A 183 0.24 -34.88 -11.06
N SER A 184 -0.11 -35.71 -12.01
CA SER A 184 -0.93 -36.93 -11.83
C SER A 184 -0.26 -37.92 -10.90
#